data_3869fba8fc3ecda31522517ea8514c9f
#
_entry.id   3869fba8fc3ecda31522517ea8514c9f
#
_cell.length_a   1.000
_cell.length_b   1.000
_cell.length_c   1.000
_cell.angle_alpha   90.00
_cell.angle_beta   90.00
_cell.angle_gamma   90.00
#
_symmetry.space_group_name_H-M   'P 1'
#
loop_
_entity.id
_entity.type
_entity.pdbx_description
1 polymer ?
#
loop_
_entity_poly.entity_id
_entity_poly.type
_entity_poly.pdbx_seq_one_letter_code
_entity_poly.pdbx_strand_id
1 'polypeptide(L)'
;MISHVFYLPSYFTGPQHSMKRFRKFILRNIEDGDMTGSKRFAAKRFLMGWVYFAIHIVFSSIAPVDYITTEEFQSMPFLKMSLYYTIWVKGILAKYIGAWLLAEGAVILSGLGYNGRKPDGTILWNGGANVRLRLFESCTTFGQLIQAFNINTNSWCMTYVYKRCRFLNNQMMSQGITLAFLAIWHGFHSGYYLTFFHELLVMQFEKQFFSMVDNSPMMKQLYEHAPFKIFSKIVGKFYLLFFLPHCFMPFALLKHAIYLPGKI
;
A
#
# COMPACT_ATOMS: atom_id res chain seq x y z
N MET A 1 -10.75 25.74 4.87
CA MET A 1 -10.07 24.65 5.58
C MET A 1 -11.06 23.58 6.06
N ILE A 2 -12.13 23.92 6.77
CA ILE A 2 -13.16 22.97 7.24
C ILE A 2 -13.72 22.10 6.11
N SER A 3 -14.14 22.71 4.99
CA SER A 3 -14.68 22.01 3.81
C SER A 3 -13.69 21.00 3.18
N HIS A 4 -12.39 21.24 3.32
CA HIS A 4 -11.36 20.30 2.85
C HIS A 4 -11.25 19.07 3.77
N VAL A 5 -11.29 19.28 5.09
CA VAL A 5 -11.21 18.20 6.08
C VAL A 5 -12.45 17.31 6.01
N PHE A 6 -13.64 17.90 5.86
CA PHE A 6 -14.93 17.21 5.82
C PHE A 6 -15.44 16.95 4.39
N TYR A 7 -14.56 16.87 3.42
CA TYR A 7 -14.95 16.57 2.05
C TYR A 7 -15.48 15.13 1.92
N LEU A 8 -16.79 15.01 1.82
CA LEU A 8 -17.53 13.74 1.94
C LEU A 8 -16.97 12.59 1.10
N PRO A 9 -16.59 12.76 -0.19
CA PRO A 9 -16.08 11.66 -1.01
C PRO A 9 -14.81 10.98 -0.48
N SER A 10 -14.06 11.64 0.40
CA SER A 10 -12.81 11.09 0.95
C SER A 10 -12.74 11.13 2.49
N TYR A 11 -13.79 11.58 3.16
CA TYR A 11 -13.78 11.80 4.60
C TYR A 11 -13.57 10.50 5.41
N PHE A 12 -14.28 9.43 5.06
CA PHE A 12 -14.30 8.19 5.86
C PHE A 12 -13.06 7.32 5.70
N THR A 13 -12.52 7.24 4.49
CA THR A 13 -11.46 6.27 4.16
C THR A 13 -10.25 6.88 3.46
N GLY A 14 -10.26 8.20 3.24
CA GLY A 14 -9.33 8.84 2.31
C GLY A 14 -9.75 8.60 0.85
N PRO A 15 -8.90 8.88 -0.12
CA PRO A 15 -7.54 9.36 0.03
C PRO A 15 -7.46 10.81 0.51
N GLN A 16 -6.40 11.15 1.22
CA GLN A 16 -6.13 12.52 1.61
C GLN A 16 -5.67 13.34 0.40
N HIS A 17 -6.32 14.48 0.16
CA HIS A 17 -5.95 15.38 -0.92
C HIS A 17 -5.15 16.57 -0.39
N SER A 18 -4.20 17.06 -1.20
CA SER A 18 -3.52 18.29 -0.84
C SER A 18 -4.49 19.48 -0.86
N MET A 19 -4.32 20.43 0.07
CA MET A 19 -5.08 21.69 0.07
C MET A 19 -4.97 22.42 -1.26
N LYS A 20 -3.80 22.37 -1.93
CA LYS A 20 -3.58 22.96 -3.25
C LYS A 20 -4.52 22.35 -4.31
N ARG A 21 -4.70 21.01 -4.32
CA ARG A 21 -5.64 20.34 -5.23
C ARG A 21 -7.07 20.73 -4.93
N PHE A 22 -7.45 20.72 -3.66
CA PHE A 22 -8.79 21.09 -3.22
C PHE A 22 -9.14 22.55 -3.56
N ARG A 23 -8.20 23.50 -3.35
CA ARG A 23 -8.40 24.89 -3.76
C ARG A 23 -8.59 25.05 -5.26
N LYS A 24 -7.78 24.37 -6.08
CA LYS A 24 -7.96 24.37 -7.54
C LYS A 24 -9.36 23.87 -7.93
N PHE A 25 -9.81 22.81 -7.29
CA PHE A 25 -11.15 22.26 -7.53
C PHE A 25 -12.27 23.25 -7.16
N ILE A 26 -12.22 23.84 -5.96
CA ILE A 26 -13.26 24.78 -5.49
C ILE A 26 -13.28 26.07 -6.35
N LEU A 27 -12.11 26.57 -6.74
CA LEU A 27 -12.01 27.78 -7.56
C LEU A 27 -12.29 27.52 -9.06
N ARG A 28 -12.71 26.30 -9.40
CA ARG A 28 -12.95 25.86 -10.79
C ARG A 28 -11.77 26.13 -11.75
N ASN A 29 -10.56 26.24 -11.22
CA ASN A 29 -9.30 26.30 -11.99
C ASN A 29 -8.89 24.92 -12.54
N ILE A 30 -9.86 24.05 -12.75
CA ILE A 30 -9.75 22.82 -13.54
C ILE A 30 -10.03 23.29 -14.96
N GLU A 31 -9.01 23.29 -15.76
CA GLU A 31 -8.89 24.01 -17.04
C GLU A 31 -10.04 23.77 -18.05
N ASP A 32 -10.89 22.78 -17.89
CA ASP A 32 -11.92 22.50 -18.90
C ASP A 32 -13.34 22.27 -18.39
N GLY A 33 -13.57 22.08 -17.10
CA GLY A 33 -14.90 21.66 -16.61
C GLY A 33 -15.45 20.38 -17.28
N ASP A 34 -14.61 19.74 -18.09
CA ASP A 34 -14.97 18.59 -18.91
C ASP A 34 -15.02 17.33 -18.05
N MET A 35 -16.25 16.89 -17.76
CA MET A 35 -16.53 15.69 -17.01
C MET A 35 -16.66 14.43 -17.90
N THR A 36 -16.25 14.54 -19.19
CA THR A 36 -16.34 13.42 -20.14
C THR A 36 -15.64 12.18 -19.61
N GLY A 37 -16.36 11.09 -19.60
CA GLY A 37 -15.87 9.79 -19.15
C GLY A 37 -15.84 9.61 -17.62
N SER A 38 -16.04 10.65 -16.78
CA SER A 38 -16.00 10.54 -15.32
C SER A 38 -16.93 9.45 -14.79
N LYS A 39 -18.18 9.39 -15.24
CA LYS A 39 -19.16 8.40 -14.82
C LYS A 39 -18.69 6.96 -15.12
N ARG A 40 -18.13 6.74 -16.32
CA ARG A 40 -17.59 5.41 -16.72
C ARG A 40 -16.39 5.02 -15.87
N PHE A 41 -15.46 5.95 -15.62
CA PHE A 41 -14.30 5.69 -14.78
C PHE A 41 -14.70 5.45 -13.32
N ALA A 42 -15.63 6.24 -12.78
CA ALA A 42 -16.17 6.04 -11.44
C ALA A 42 -16.87 4.68 -11.30
N ALA A 43 -17.77 4.33 -12.23
CA ALA A 43 -18.45 3.03 -12.23
C ALA A 43 -17.46 1.87 -12.26
N LYS A 44 -16.39 1.97 -13.07
CA LYS A 44 -15.30 0.98 -13.05
C LYS A 44 -14.63 0.86 -11.69
N ARG A 45 -14.36 1.97 -11.00
CA ARG A 45 -13.76 1.95 -9.66
C ARG A 45 -14.72 1.36 -8.63
N PHE A 46 -16.00 1.71 -8.68
CA PHE A 46 -17.02 1.11 -7.80
C PHE A 46 -17.12 -0.41 -8.02
N LEU A 47 -17.21 -0.86 -9.27
CA LEU A 47 -17.28 -2.29 -9.57
C LEU A 47 -16.04 -3.03 -9.03
N MET A 48 -14.84 -2.50 -9.31
CA MET A 48 -13.60 -3.08 -8.79
C MET A 48 -13.55 -3.06 -7.26
N GLY A 49 -14.08 -2.03 -6.61
CA GLY A 49 -14.19 -1.95 -5.15
C GLY A 49 -15.02 -3.09 -4.57
N TRP A 50 -16.18 -3.37 -5.17
CA TRP A 50 -17.03 -4.49 -4.77
C TRP A 50 -16.38 -5.86 -5.02
N VAL A 51 -15.64 -6.01 -6.13
CA VAL A 51 -14.85 -7.23 -6.38
C VAL A 51 -13.82 -7.46 -5.27
N TYR A 52 -13.10 -6.40 -4.83
CA TYR A 52 -12.15 -6.53 -3.73
C TYR A 52 -12.84 -6.80 -2.37
N PHE A 53 -14.02 -6.28 -2.12
CA PHE A 53 -14.80 -6.68 -0.94
C PHE A 53 -15.26 -8.13 -1.01
N ALA A 54 -15.67 -8.64 -2.16
CA ALA A 54 -15.97 -10.06 -2.33
C ALA A 54 -14.74 -10.94 -2.05
N ILE A 55 -13.56 -10.55 -2.57
CA ILE A 55 -12.29 -11.20 -2.24
C ILE A 55 -12.02 -11.18 -0.75
N HIS A 56 -12.23 -10.04 -0.07
CA HIS A 56 -12.10 -9.94 1.38
C HIS A 56 -12.99 -10.93 2.13
N ILE A 57 -14.29 -10.99 1.77
CA ILE A 57 -15.26 -11.89 2.41
C ILE A 57 -14.82 -13.36 2.24
N VAL A 58 -14.48 -13.76 1.01
CA VAL A 58 -14.04 -15.14 0.72
C VAL A 58 -12.78 -15.49 1.51
N PHE A 59 -11.75 -14.63 1.49
CA PHE A 59 -10.49 -14.92 2.18
C PHE A 59 -10.65 -14.90 3.71
N SER A 60 -11.50 -14.02 4.25
CA SER A 60 -11.80 -14.00 5.69
C SER A 60 -12.60 -15.23 6.14
N SER A 61 -13.39 -15.82 5.25
CA SER A 61 -14.09 -17.07 5.53
C SER A 61 -13.14 -18.29 5.48
N ILE A 62 -12.15 -18.27 4.59
CA ILE A 62 -11.14 -19.35 4.47
C ILE A 62 -10.11 -19.26 5.63
N ALA A 63 -9.73 -18.05 6.00
CA ALA A 63 -8.72 -17.78 7.03
C ALA A 63 -9.26 -16.82 8.10
N PRO A 64 -10.16 -17.26 8.98
CA PRO A 64 -10.68 -16.43 10.07
C PRO A 64 -9.59 -16.09 11.09
N VAL A 65 -9.59 -14.85 11.58
CA VAL A 65 -8.55 -14.35 12.50
C VAL A 65 -8.53 -15.10 13.84
N ASP A 66 -9.68 -15.53 14.33
CA ASP A 66 -9.79 -16.23 15.62
C ASP A 66 -9.04 -17.57 15.63
N TYR A 67 -8.90 -18.22 14.47
CA TYR A 67 -8.15 -19.47 14.36
C TYR A 67 -6.64 -19.28 14.61
N ILE A 68 -6.10 -18.10 14.34
CA ILE A 68 -4.68 -17.80 14.57
C ILE A 68 -4.27 -17.94 16.04
N THR A 69 -5.22 -17.73 16.96
CA THR A 69 -4.98 -17.79 18.41
C THR A 69 -5.18 -19.17 19.01
N THR A 70 -5.59 -20.17 18.23
CA THR A 70 -5.83 -21.54 18.72
C THR A 70 -4.52 -22.32 18.87
N GLU A 71 -4.49 -23.25 19.82
CA GLU A 71 -3.36 -24.18 20.01
C GLU A 71 -3.12 -25.03 18.77
N GLU A 72 -4.21 -25.44 18.10
CA GLU A 72 -4.14 -26.20 16.84
C GLU A 72 -3.33 -25.44 15.79
N PHE A 73 -3.64 -24.15 15.57
CA PHE A 73 -2.90 -23.32 14.62
C PHE A 73 -1.43 -23.18 15.02
N GLN A 74 -1.15 -22.93 16.31
CA GLN A 74 0.21 -22.74 16.83
C GLN A 74 1.07 -24.01 16.76
N SER A 75 0.45 -25.19 16.74
CA SER A 75 1.12 -26.48 16.56
C SER A 75 1.37 -26.86 15.10
N MET A 76 0.85 -26.05 14.13
CA MET A 76 1.03 -26.34 12.71
C MET A 76 2.48 -26.21 12.25
N PRO A 77 2.89 -27.00 11.24
CA PRO A 77 4.16 -26.78 10.54
C PRO A 77 4.25 -25.36 9.97
N PHE A 78 5.42 -24.75 10.11
CA PHE A 78 5.70 -23.37 9.71
C PHE A 78 5.20 -22.99 8.31
N LEU A 79 5.35 -23.88 7.32
CA LEU A 79 4.90 -23.63 5.96
C LEU A 79 3.37 -23.49 5.87
N LYS A 80 2.61 -24.33 6.60
CA LYS A 80 1.14 -24.23 6.65
C LYS A 80 0.70 -22.92 7.30
N MET A 81 1.34 -22.52 8.41
CA MET A 81 1.09 -21.24 9.07
C MET A 81 1.36 -20.07 8.11
N SER A 82 2.46 -20.09 7.36
CA SER A 82 2.83 -19.06 6.41
C SER A 82 1.82 -18.93 5.25
N LEU A 83 1.31 -20.05 4.74
CA LEU A 83 0.25 -20.05 3.73
C LEU A 83 -1.06 -19.47 4.28
N TYR A 84 -1.41 -19.82 5.50
CA TYR A 84 -2.58 -19.26 6.18
C TYR A 84 -2.46 -17.74 6.34
N TYR A 85 -1.33 -17.26 6.84
CA TYR A 85 -1.06 -15.82 6.95
C TYR A 85 -1.13 -15.11 5.60
N THR A 86 -0.67 -15.76 4.52
CA THR A 86 -0.74 -15.20 3.17
C THR A 86 -2.20 -14.97 2.73
N ILE A 87 -3.07 -15.94 2.94
CA ILE A 87 -4.51 -15.83 2.61
C ILE A 87 -5.17 -14.76 3.48
N TRP A 88 -4.94 -14.81 4.78
CA TRP A 88 -5.50 -13.88 5.75
C TRP A 88 -5.11 -12.43 5.46
N VAL A 89 -3.82 -12.15 5.26
CA VAL A 89 -3.32 -10.79 4.97
C VAL A 89 -3.81 -10.30 3.61
N LYS A 90 -3.88 -11.17 2.59
CA LYS A 90 -4.52 -10.81 1.30
C LYS A 90 -5.96 -10.38 1.49
N GLY A 91 -6.72 -11.06 2.33
CA GLY A 91 -8.08 -10.68 2.70
C GLY A 91 -8.15 -9.30 3.34
N ILE A 92 -7.26 -8.99 4.30
CA ILE A 92 -7.20 -7.67 4.94
C ILE A 92 -6.84 -6.58 3.94
N LEU A 93 -5.81 -6.79 3.12
CA LEU A 93 -5.40 -5.82 2.10
C LEU A 93 -6.51 -5.58 1.07
N ALA A 94 -7.26 -6.62 0.70
CA ALA A 94 -8.40 -6.49 -0.20
C ALA A 94 -9.49 -5.57 0.38
N LYS A 95 -9.77 -5.63 1.69
CA LYS A 95 -10.68 -4.72 2.39
C LYS A 95 -10.25 -3.25 2.22
N TYR A 96 -8.98 -2.94 2.47
CA TYR A 96 -8.48 -1.56 2.31
C TYR A 96 -8.57 -1.10 0.85
N ILE A 97 -8.18 -1.95 -0.10
CA ILE A 97 -8.26 -1.64 -1.53
C ILE A 97 -9.71 -1.39 -1.94
N GLY A 98 -10.64 -2.25 -1.52
CA GLY A 98 -12.07 -2.10 -1.80
C GLY A 98 -12.59 -0.74 -1.33
N ALA A 99 -12.33 -0.37 -0.07
CA ALA A 99 -12.73 0.91 0.51
C ALA A 99 -12.15 2.11 -0.26
N TRP A 100 -10.86 2.07 -0.60
CA TRP A 100 -10.22 3.15 -1.35
C TRP A 100 -10.71 3.27 -2.79
N LEU A 101 -11.05 2.16 -3.44
CA LEU A 101 -11.63 2.18 -4.78
C LEU A 101 -13.03 2.79 -4.81
N LEU A 102 -13.86 2.51 -3.81
CA LEU A 102 -15.17 3.16 -3.67
C LEU A 102 -15.01 4.68 -3.45
N ALA A 103 -14.12 5.07 -2.53
CA ALA A 103 -13.81 6.48 -2.29
C ALA A 103 -13.22 7.16 -3.54
N GLU A 104 -12.32 6.50 -4.28
CA GLU A 104 -11.79 7.00 -5.56
C GLU A 104 -12.91 7.23 -6.58
N GLY A 105 -13.86 6.30 -6.67
CA GLY A 105 -15.05 6.45 -7.52
C GLY A 105 -15.86 7.70 -7.18
N ALA A 106 -16.12 7.95 -5.88
CA ALA A 106 -16.82 9.14 -5.41
C ALA A 106 -16.04 10.43 -5.71
N VAL A 107 -14.73 10.41 -5.53
CA VAL A 107 -13.82 11.53 -5.86
C VAL A 107 -13.80 11.84 -7.36
N ILE A 108 -13.90 10.82 -8.22
CA ILE A 108 -14.01 11.01 -9.67
C ILE A 108 -15.36 11.64 -10.02
N LEU A 109 -16.47 11.15 -9.46
CA LEU A 109 -17.82 11.69 -9.72
C LEU A 109 -17.95 13.15 -9.31
N SER A 110 -17.26 13.58 -8.24
CA SER A 110 -17.27 14.97 -7.80
C SER A 110 -16.42 15.90 -8.68
N GLY A 111 -15.55 15.35 -9.56
CA GLY A 111 -14.59 16.11 -10.38
C GLY A 111 -13.22 16.34 -9.74
N LEU A 112 -13.06 16.15 -8.41
CA LEU A 112 -11.76 16.33 -7.73
C LEU A 112 -10.71 15.31 -8.24
N GLY A 113 -11.16 14.19 -8.83
CA GLY A 113 -10.31 13.16 -9.43
C GLY A 113 -9.60 13.57 -10.72
N TYR A 114 -9.97 14.69 -11.33
CA TYR A 114 -9.33 15.18 -12.56
C TYR A 114 -7.82 15.41 -12.35
N ASN A 115 -7.01 14.95 -13.28
CA ASN A 115 -5.55 15.03 -13.21
C ASN A 115 -4.89 15.41 -14.55
N GLY A 116 -5.59 16.24 -15.34
CA GLY A 116 -5.11 16.71 -16.62
C GLY A 116 -5.44 15.80 -17.80
N ARG A 117 -4.85 16.10 -18.96
CA ARG A 117 -5.00 15.37 -20.21
C ARG A 117 -3.64 14.81 -20.66
N LYS A 118 -3.69 13.67 -21.33
CA LYS A 118 -2.55 13.15 -22.07
C LYS A 118 -2.39 13.90 -23.40
N PRO A 119 -1.23 13.76 -24.10
CA PRO A 119 -1.04 14.32 -25.43
C PRO A 119 -2.09 13.85 -26.48
N ASP A 120 -2.65 12.66 -26.28
CA ASP A 120 -3.71 12.08 -27.12
C ASP A 120 -5.12 12.62 -26.78
N GLY A 121 -5.25 13.62 -25.91
CA GLY A 121 -6.51 14.20 -25.47
C GLY A 121 -7.23 13.40 -24.38
N THR A 122 -6.76 12.21 -24.01
CA THR A 122 -7.41 11.37 -22.97
C THR A 122 -7.35 12.04 -21.60
N ILE A 123 -8.53 12.19 -20.96
CA ILE A 123 -8.63 12.75 -19.61
C ILE A 123 -8.15 11.75 -18.57
N LEU A 124 -7.32 12.22 -17.63
CA LEU A 124 -6.82 11.44 -16.51
C LEU A 124 -7.70 11.68 -15.27
N TRP A 125 -8.30 10.60 -14.75
CA TRP A 125 -9.17 10.60 -13.57
C TRP A 125 -8.51 10.02 -12.31
N ASN A 126 -7.19 9.88 -12.30
CA ASN A 126 -6.43 9.22 -11.22
C ASN A 126 -5.93 10.19 -10.14
N GLY A 127 -6.44 11.42 -10.09
CA GLY A 127 -5.98 12.42 -9.11
C GLY A 127 -6.32 12.09 -7.65
N GLY A 128 -7.29 11.21 -7.43
CA GLY A 128 -7.66 10.68 -6.12
C GLY A 128 -7.22 9.24 -5.86
N ALA A 129 -6.42 8.65 -6.76
CA ALA A 129 -6.01 7.26 -6.61
C ALA A 129 -5.15 7.05 -5.36
N ASN A 130 -5.48 6.06 -4.53
CA ASN A 130 -4.70 5.63 -3.37
C ASN A 130 -4.06 4.25 -3.55
N VAL A 131 -4.41 3.55 -4.65
CA VAL A 131 -3.82 2.26 -5.03
C VAL A 131 -3.61 2.18 -6.55
N ARG A 132 -2.44 1.68 -6.96
CA ARG A 132 -2.12 1.34 -8.35
C ARG A 132 -2.33 -0.16 -8.54
N LEU A 133 -3.55 -0.58 -8.85
CA LEU A 133 -3.92 -2.00 -8.88
C LEU A 133 -3.00 -2.89 -9.72
N ARG A 134 -2.67 -2.47 -10.95
CA ARG A 134 -1.78 -3.26 -11.81
C ARG A 134 -0.42 -3.49 -11.17
N LEU A 135 0.17 -2.43 -10.58
CA LEU A 135 1.46 -2.53 -9.91
C LEU A 135 1.33 -3.37 -8.63
N PHE A 136 0.27 -3.17 -7.84
CA PHE A 136 0.03 -3.92 -6.62
C PHE A 136 -0.08 -5.43 -6.87
N GLU A 137 -0.84 -5.84 -7.89
CA GLU A 137 -1.00 -7.26 -8.21
C GLU A 137 0.25 -7.87 -8.88
N SER A 138 1.05 -7.06 -9.60
CA SER A 138 2.26 -7.53 -10.29
C SER A 138 3.56 -7.30 -9.53
N CYS A 139 3.54 -6.61 -8.38
CA CYS A 139 4.75 -6.30 -7.62
C CYS A 139 5.49 -7.56 -7.16
N THR A 140 6.81 -7.45 -7.14
CA THR A 140 7.74 -8.51 -6.75
C THR A 140 8.74 -8.05 -5.70
N THR A 141 8.63 -6.78 -5.27
CA THR A 141 9.46 -6.17 -4.24
C THR A 141 8.61 -5.31 -3.30
N PHE A 142 9.08 -5.10 -2.08
CA PHE A 142 8.43 -4.19 -1.12
C PHE A 142 8.46 -2.74 -1.61
N GLY A 143 9.54 -2.33 -2.26
CA GLY A 143 9.62 -1.00 -2.86
C GLY A 143 8.51 -0.75 -3.88
N GLN A 144 8.17 -1.73 -4.73
CA GLN A 144 7.04 -1.65 -5.66
C GLN A 144 5.69 -1.68 -4.92
N LEU A 145 5.56 -2.49 -3.86
CA LEU A 145 4.37 -2.55 -3.03
C LEU A 145 4.06 -1.19 -2.40
N ILE A 146 5.05 -0.54 -1.77
CA ILE A 146 4.91 0.79 -1.16
C ILE A 146 4.50 1.85 -2.20
N GLN A 147 5.05 1.77 -3.42
CA GLN A 147 4.66 2.66 -4.52
C GLN A 147 3.22 2.41 -5.02
N ALA A 148 2.69 1.20 -4.81
CA ALA A 148 1.39 0.80 -5.30
C ALA A 148 0.25 0.95 -4.28
N PHE A 149 0.57 0.95 -2.99
CA PHE A 149 -0.38 0.87 -1.89
C PHE A 149 -0.28 2.09 -0.98
N ASN A 150 -1.41 2.63 -0.55
CA ASN A 150 -1.52 3.81 0.33
C ASN A 150 -0.72 5.03 -0.18
N ILE A 151 -0.83 5.30 -1.47
CA ILE A 151 0.01 6.25 -2.23
C ILE A 151 -0.02 7.65 -1.62
N ASN A 152 -1.20 8.11 -1.18
CA ASN A 152 -1.35 9.49 -0.69
C ASN A 152 -0.68 9.68 0.67
N THR A 153 -0.81 8.72 1.59
CA THR A 153 -0.12 8.75 2.89
C THR A 153 1.40 8.68 2.69
N ASN A 154 1.88 7.79 1.82
CA ASN A 154 3.30 7.67 1.51
C ASN A 154 3.85 8.97 0.91
N SER A 155 3.12 9.60 -0.01
CA SER A 155 3.49 10.89 -0.60
C SER A 155 3.51 12.02 0.44
N TRP A 156 2.53 12.03 1.34
CA TRP A 156 2.46 13.00 2.43
C TRP A 156 3.65 12.84 3.39
N CYS A 157 3.92 11.63 3.86
CA CYS A 157 5.05 11.35 4.75
C CYS A 157 6.40 11.66 4.09
N MET A 158 6.57 11.33 2.81
CA MET A 158 7.74 11.70 2.03
C MET A 158 7.94 13.22 2.01
N THR A 159 6.87 13.99 1.86
CA THR A 159 6.95 15.44 1.70
C THR A 159 7.14 16.15 3.05
N TYR A 160 6.37 15.77 4.06
CA TYR A 160 6.26 16.54 5.30
C TYR A 160 7.08 15.97 6.46
N VAL A 161 7.52 14.72 6.38
CA VAL A 161 8.38 14.08 7.40
C VAL A 161 9.76 13.80 6.82
N TYR A 162 9.86 12.89 5.86
CA TYR A 162 11.15 12.44 5.33
C TYR A 162 12.03 13.57 4.80
N LYS A 163 11.49 14.44 3.93
CA LYS A 163 12.24 15.58 3.38
C LYS A 163 12.66 16.59 4.44
N ARG A 164 11.94 16.66 5.57
CA ARG A 164 12.32 17.54 6.69
C ARG A 164 13.49 16.99 7.50
N CYS A 165 13.71 15.67 7.45
CA CYS A 165 14.84 15.02 8.11
C CYS A 165 16.13 15.02 7.27
N ARG A 166 16.17 15.65 6.09
CA ARG A 166 17.35 15.68 5.20
C ARG A 166 18.58 16.34 5.82
N PHE A 167 18.41 17.23 6.78
CA PHE A 167 19.52 17.86 7.53
C PHE A 167 20.38 16.85 8.27
N LEU A 168 19.88 15.65 8.53
CA LEU A 168 20.63 14.55 9.16
C LEU A 168 21.70 13.95 8.24
N ASN A 169 21.69 14.25 6.94
CA ASN A 169 22.58 13.68 5.91
C ASN A 169 22.70 12.16 5.95
N ASN A 170 21.70 11.49 6.55
CA ASN A 170 21.63 10.04 6.69
C ASN A 170 20.26 9.54 6.24
N GLN A 171 20.27 8.83 5.12
CA GLN A 171 19.05 8.32 4.49
C GLN A 171 18.31 7.30 5.37
N MET A 172 19.04 6.39 6.03
CA MET A 172 18.47 5.36 6.89
C MET A 172 17.83 5.99 8.14
N MET A 173 18.49 6.96 8.77
CA MET A 173 17.91 7.69 9.88
C MET A 173 16.65 8.47 9.49
N SER A 174 16.68 9.18 8.35
CA SER A 174 15.50 9.92 7.87
C SER A 174 14.32 8.99 7.58
N GLN A 175 14.59 7.81 7.03
CA GLN A 175 13.58 6.78 6.81
C GLN A 175 13.07 6.20 8.13
N GLY A 176 13.96 5.85 9.05
CA GLY A 176 13.60 5.34 10.38
C GLY A 176 12.71 6.30 11.17
N ILE A 177 13.05 7.60 11.17
CA ILE A 177 12.23 8.64 11.82
C ILE A 177 10.85 8.74 11.14
N THR A 178 10.78 8.62 9.81
CA THR A 178 9.50 8.66 9.09
C THR A 178 8.60 7.48 9.44
N LEU A 179 9.18 6.28 9.54
CA LEU A 179 8.45 5.07 9.93
C LEU A 179 8.06 5.08 11.41
N ALA A 180 8.91 5.61 12.28
CA ALA A 180 8.58 5.83 13.70
C ALA A 180 7.42 6.83 13.86
N PHE A 181 7.42 7.92 13.08
CA PHE A 181 6.30 8.85 13.01
C PHE A 181 5.01 8.13 12.60
N LEU A 182 5.05 7.29 11.56
CA LEU A 182 3.90 6.50 11.13
C LEU A 182 3.41 5.55 12.21
N ALA A 183 4.31 4.89 12.94
CA ALA A 183 3.95 4.02 14.06
C ALA A 183 3.19 4.79 15.14
N ILE A 184 3.69 5.95 15.57
CA ILE A 184 3.05 6.83 16.56
C ILE A 184 1.69 7.32 16.04
N TRP A 185 1.61 7.69 14.77
CA TRP A 185 0.38 8.16 14.15
C TRP A 185 -0.71 7.09 14.12
N HIS A 186 -0.34 5.80 13.95
CA HIS A 186 -1.26 4.67 14.03
C HIS A 186 -1.69 4.36 15.47
N GLY A 187 -0.89 4.71 16.46
CA GLY A 187 -1.19 4.53 17.88
C GLY A 187 -0.08 3.82 18.67
N PHE A 188 -0.35 3.52 19.94
CA PHE A 188 0.66 3.01 20.88
C PHE A 188 0.69 1.48 21.01
N HIS A 189 0.04 0.74 20.11
CA HIS A 189 0.15 -0.71 20.09
C HIS A 189 1.51 -1.16 19.54
N SER A 190 2.14 -2.11 20.24
CA SER A 190 3.49 -2.64 19.88
C SER A 190 3.55 -3.19 18.45
N GLY A 191 2.43 -3.71 17.94
CA GLY A 191 2.34 -4.23 16.58
C GLY A 191 2.64 -3.20 15.49
N TYR A 192 2.28 -1.93 15.68
CA TYR A 192 2.61 -0.88 14.72
C TYR A 192 4.12 -0.63 14.65
N TYR A 193 4.78 -0.54 15.81
CA TYR A 193 6.23 -0.31 15.87
C TYR A 193 7.00 -1.48 15.24
N LEU A 194 6.57 -2.71 15.53
CA LEU A 194 7.22 -3.89 14.99
C LEU A 194 7.05 -3.99 13.46
N THR A 195 5.85 -3.71 12.95
CA THR A 195 5.59 -3.72 11.49
C THR A 195 6.44 -2.68 10.76
N PHE A 196 6.49 -1.45 11.24
CA PHE A 196 7.30 -0.41 10.59
C PHE A 196 8.80 -0.64 10.76
N PHE A 197 9.22 -1.32 11.83
CA PHE A 197 10.60 -1.79 11.97
C PHE A 197 10.93 -2.88 10.93
N HIS A 198 10.04 -3.87 10.73
CA HIS A 198 10.19 -4.86 9.66
C HIS A 198 10.25 -4.20 8.28
N GLU A 199 9.39 -3.22 8.01
CA GLU A 199 9.41 -2.46 6.76
C GLU A 199 10.78 -1.79 6.54
N LEU A 200 11.35 -1.15 7.58
CA LEU A 200 12.67 -0.55 7.50
C LEU A 200 13.74 -1.59 7.13
N LEU A 201 13.75 -2.74 7.80
CA LEU A 201 14.72 -3.82 7.56
C LEU A 201 14.62 -4.35 6.13
N VAL A 202 13.41 -4.66 5.68
CA VAL A 202 13.18 -5.19 4.33
C VAL A 202 13.58 -4.18 3.26
N MET A 203 13.25 -2.91 3.44
CA MET A 203 13.64 -1.86 2.49
C MET A 203 15.16 -1.66 2.45
N GLN A 204 15.85 -1.74 3.59
CA GLN A 204 17.33 -1.67 3.61
C GLN A 204 17.95 -2.89 2.93
N PHE A 205 17.39 -4.09 3.17
CA PHE A 205 17.81 -5.31 2.48
C PHE A 205 17.65 -5.19 0.96
N GLU A 206 16.47 -4.82 0.47
CA GLU A 206 16.23 -4.63 -0.98
C GLU A 206 17.19 -3.60 -1.59
N LYS A 207 17.40 -2.47 -0.90
CA LYS A 207 18.31 -1.43 -1.36
C LYS A 207 19.75 -1.96 -1.50
N GLN A 208 20.24 -2.69 -0.50
CA GLN A 208 21.60 -3.26 -0.54
C GLN A 208 21.70 -4.34 -1.62
N PHE A 209 20.71 -5.23 -1.72
CA PHE A 209 20.66 -6.27 -2.72
C PHE A 209 20.72 -5.71 -4.15
N PHE A 210 19.86 -4.74 -4.48
CA PHE A 210 19.87 -4.12 -5.82
C PHE A 210 21.13 -3.30 -6.07
N SER A 211 21.69 -2.65 -5.05
CA SER A 211 23.00 -2.00 -5.17
C SER A 211 24.12 -2.99 -5.48
N MET A 212 24.11 -4.18 -4.90
CA MET A 212 25.07 -5.25 -5.25
C MET A 212 24.90 -5.71 -6.72
N VAL A 213 23.65 -5.88 -7.17
CA VAL A 213 23.34 -6.24 -8.55
C VAL A 213 23.86 -5.17 -9.51
N ASP A 214 23.57 -3.89 -9.23
CA ASP A 214 23.96 -2.77 -10.11
C ASP A 214 25.47 -2.56 -10.17
N ASN A 215 26.21 -2.84 -9.10
CA ASN A 215 27.66 -2.68 -9.00
C ASN A 215 28.44 -3.89 -9.55
N SER A 216 27.79 -5.02 -9.85
CA SER A 216 28.41 -6.21 -10.43
C SER A 216 28.05 -6.36 -11.91
N PRO A 217 28.99 -6.18 -12.87
CA PRO A 217 28.71 -6.37 -14.29
C PRO A 217 28.12 -7.73 -14.62
N MET A 218 28.63 -8.79 -13.99
CA MET A 218 28.13 -10.16 -14.17
C MET A 218 26.68 -10.31 -13.68
N MET A 219 26.34 -9.80 -12.48
CA MET A 219 24.99 -9.85 -11.95
C MET A 219 24.03 -9.04 -12.81
N LYS A 220 24.43 -7.85 -13.24
CA LYS A 220 23.64 -6.99 -14.11
C LYS A 220 23.31 -7.69 -15.44
N GLN A 221 24.32 -8.28 -16.10
CA GLN A 221 24.11 -9.05 -17.33
C GLN A 221 23.16 -10.24 -17.10
N LEU A 222 23.31 -10.94 -15.96
CA LEU A 222 22.41 -12.05 -15.60
C LEU A 222 20.96 -11.57 -15.44
N TYR A 223 20.73 -10.43 -14.77
CA TYR A 223 19.40 -9.85 -14.58
C TYR A 223 18.77 -9.31 -15.86
N GLU A 224 19.58 -8.94 -16.86
CA GLU A 224 19.11 -8.52 -18.19
C GLU A 224 18.77 -9.71 -19.10
N HIS A 225 19.28 -10.90 -18.81
CA HIS A 225 19.02 -12.12 -19.58
C HIS A 225 17.55 -12.55 -19.43
N ALA A 226 16.83 -12.72 -20.54
CA ALA A 226 15.38 -12.89 -20.55
C ALA A 226 14.84 -14.04 -19.66
N PRO A 227 15.39 -15.27 -19.70
CA PRO A 227 14.98 -16.36 -18.81
C PRO A 227 15.20 -16.03 -17.33
N PHE A 228 16.34 -15.40 -16.98
CA PHE A 228 16.62 -15.04 -15.60
C PHE A 228 15.71 -13.91 -15.10
N LYS A 229 15.35 -12.98 -15.96
CA LYS A 229 14.37 -11.92 -15.65
C LYS A 229 12.98 -12.48 -15.34
N ILE A 230 12.55 -13.54 -16.02
CA ILE A 230 11.30 -14.23 -15.71
C ILE A 230 11.45 -14.96 -14.37
N PHE A 231 12.51 -15.71 -14.18
CA PHE A 231 12.82 -16.42 -12.95
C PHE A 231 12.86 -15.48 -11.74
N SER A 232 13.59 -14.36 -11.84
CA SER A 232 13.68 -13.36 -10.75
C SER A 232 12.33 -12.76 -10.37
N LYS A 233 11.42 -12.57 -11.34
CA LYS A 233 10.05 -12.12 -11.06
C LYS A 233 9.25 -13.18 -10.29
N ILE A 234 9.39 -14.45 -10.66
CA ILE A 234 8.72 -15.55 -9.95
C ILE A 234 9.25 -15.63 -8.50
N VAL A 235 10.57 -15.66 -8.34
CA VAL A 235 11.20 -15.67 -7.00
C VAL A 235 10.80 -14.43 -6.19
N GLY A 236 10.83 -13.24 -6.79
CA GLY A 236 10.40 -12.00 -6.14
C GLY A 236 8.92 -12.04 -5.72
N LYS A 237 8.05 -12.69 -6.50
CA LYS A 237 6.64 -12.86 -6.12
C LYS A 237 6.50 -13.80 -4.92
N PHE A 238 7.21 -14.91 -4.88
CA PHE A 238 7.24 -15.80 -3.72
C PHE A 238 7.83 -15.12 -2.49
N TYR A 239 8.94 -14.40 -2.65
CA TYR A 239 9.52 -13.57 -1.60
C TYR A 239 8.48 -12.61 -0.99
N LEU A 240 7.77 -11.86 -1.83
CA LEU A 240 6.77 -10.92 -1.36
C LEU A 240 5.59 -11.62 -0.68
N LEU A 241 5.06 -12.70 -1.27
CA LEU A 241 3.95 -13.46 -0.71
C LEU A 241 4.29 -14.11 0.65
N PHE A 242 5.55 -14.44 0.86
CA PHE A 242 6.02 -15.01 2.11
C PHE A 242 6.31 -13.93 3.17
N PHE A 243 7.11 -12.91 2.84
CA PHE A 243 7.55 -11.91 3.84
C PHE A 243 6.50 -10.87 4.19
N LEU A 244 5.65 -10.46 3.23
CA LEU A 244 4.64 -9.45 3.50
C LEU A 244 3.67 -9.85 4.64
N PRO A 245 3.10 -11.06 4.67
CA PRO A 245 2.24 -11.47 5.76
C PRO A 245 2.94 -11.43 7.13
N HIS A 246 4.18 -11.91 7.21
CA HIS A 246 4.95 -11.92 8.47
C HIS A 246 5.29 -10.50 8.94
N CYS A 247 5.63 -9.59 8.02
CA CYS A 247 5.86 -8.19 8.36
C CYS A 247 4.58 -7.46 8.77
N PHE A 248 3.44 -7.79 8.16
CA PHE A 248 2.16 -7.10 8.38
C PHE A 248 1.33 -7.69 9.52
N MET A 249 1.56 -8.94 9.90
CA MET A 249 0.81 -9.63 10.96
C MET A 249 0.77 -8.83 12.28
N PRO A 250 1.86 -8.26 12.80
CA PRO A 250 1.83 -7.48 14.03
C PRO A 250 0.93 -6.25 13.92
N PHE A 251 0.86 -5.61 12.73
CA PHE A 251 -0.02 -4.48 12.46
C PHE A 251 -1.50 -4.86 12.61
N ALA A 252 -1.86 -6.02 12.11
CA ALA A 252 -3.25 -6.47 12.09
C ALA A 252 -3.71 -7.06 13.42
N LEU A 253 -2.82 -7.74 14.15
CA LEU A 253 -3.12 -8.37 15.45
C LEU A 253 -2.95 -7.43 16.64
N LEU A 254 -2.18 -6.34 16.52
CA LEU A 254 -1.96 -5.26 17.48
C LEU A 254 -1.30 -5.65 18.81
N LYS A 255 -1.77 -6.71 19.47
CA LYS A 255 -1.35 -7.09 20.82
C LYS A 255 -0.18 -8.08 20.79
N HIS A 256 0.86 -7.79 21.56
CA HIS A 256 2.06 -8.60 21.69
C HIS A 256 1.77 -10.07 22.03
N ALA A 257 0.86 -10.32 22.98
CA ALA A 257 0.45 -11.67 23.39
C ALA A 257 -0.16 -12.52 22.26
N ILE A 258 -0.66 -11.89 21.18
CA ILE A 258 -1.29 -12.60 20.08
C ILE A 258 -0.28 -12.96 18.98
N TYR A 259 0.65 -12.05 18.65
CA TYR A 259 1.60 -12.28 17.55
C TYR A 259 2.96 -12.85 17.97
N LEU A 260 3.21 -12.98 19.29
CA LEU A 260 4.34 -13.75 19.85
C LEU A 260 3.79 -14.81 20.83
N PRO A 261 3.18 -15.88 20.35
CA PRO A 261 2.71 -16.95 21.19
C PRO A 261 3.92 -17.71 21.79
N GLY A 262 3.88 -17.99 23.07
CA GLY A 262 4.86 -18.83 23.76
C GLY A 262 5.54 -18.25 25.00
N LYS A 263 5.06 -17.10 25.50
CA LYS A 263 5.46 -16.56 26.81
C LYS A 263 4.25 -15.98 27.54
N ILE A 264 3.35 -16.81 27.98
CA ILE A 264 2.50 -16.59 29.15
C ILE A 264 2.66 -17.79 30.06
#